data_0270ca99fd7c35010a667d4889427bd0
#
_entry.id   0270ca99fd7c35010a667d4889427bd0
#
_cell.length_a   1.000
_cell.length_b   1.000
_cell.length_c   1.000
_cell.angle_alpha   90.00
_cell.angle_beta   90.00
_cell.angle_gamma   90.00
#
_symmetry.space_group_name_H-M   'P 1'
#
loop_
_entity.id
_entity.type
_entity.pdbx_description
1 polymer ?
#
loop_
_entity_poly.entity_id
_entity_poly.type
_entity_poly.pdbx_seq_one_letter_code
_entity_poly.pdbx_strand_id
1 'polypeptide(L)'
;ACSSVVPSLNVMDVPYGASYFAKMAYLLAGETPPAPWDRLLGEEIETCHFEYPGSTHAIRSRGQALCHIRNTEEQAHTGRRSLKLSAVGADSGEECFFYKQTYYTSQDFSDSRYDPSFAPLVYPGQTLRLSVMPLPTAGMEATAQIYAKNGATGELIRGEKVPADSQWHELALTLPGGMEGFIQEVGVILCGTACGFAQGDLSAYLDDLSVEGAPDYCLDFSKMQMDCWNNLHQEVPQFARLKGHTYLDGPYLSLSCGDFGEMYTGHHLWKDLSLSCTLRPETGEVHLIQARVQGAMRSYAAGFYGAGKVALLKNERGYRIVAQQDFPWELGNEYRLILTVQGDRIVLMVDGTPLLEWEDSHPLAQGCVGIAVAKGSHCLYRDWQVTTPQL
;
A
#
# COMPACT_ATOMS: atom_id res chain seq x y z
N ALA A 1 11.71 -16.26 10.87
CA ALA A 1 10.38 -16.66 10.36
C ALA A 1 9.32 -15.55 10.52
N CYS A 2 9.52 -14.57 11.38
CA CYS A 2 8.56 -13.47 11.59
C CYS A 2 8.79 -12.24 10.69
N SER A 3 9.97 -12.08 10.11
CA SER A 3 10.28 -10.91 9.29
C SER A 3 9.54 -10.85 7.95
N SER A 4 8.98 -11.97 7.49
CA SER A 4 8.18 -12.03 6.26
C SER A 4 6.69 -11.74 6.47
N VAL A 5 6.24 -11.58 7.70
CA VAL A 5 4.81 -11.44 8.03
C VAL A 5 4.37 -9.98 8.15
N VAL A 6 5.32 -9.05 8.28
CA VAL A 6 5.01 -7.63 8.43
C VAL A 6 5.92 -6.78 7.51
N PRO A 7 5.63 -6.77 6.20
CA PRO A 7 6.42 -6.00 5.24
C PRO A 7 6.41 -4.49 5.48
N SER A 8 5.50 -4.01 6.32
CA SER A 8 5.35 -2.59 6.65
C SER A 8 5.94 -2.20 8.01
N LEU A 9 6.59 -3.11 8.72
CA LEU A 9 7.38 -2.71 9.89
C LEU A 9 8.54 -1.84 9.40
N ASN A 10 8.31 -0.56 9.45
CA ASN A 10 9.38 0.41 9.30
C ASN A 10 10.41 0.10 10.39
N VAL A 11 11.60 -0.34 9.99
CA VAL A 11 12.70 -0.67 10.91
C VAL A 11 13.08 0.53 11.80
N MET A 12 12.64 1.73 11.39
CA MET A 12 12.79 2.98 12.14
C MET A 12 11.78 3.12 13.29
N ASP A 13 10.73 2.30 13.32
CA ASP A 13 9.70 2.30 14.38
C ASP A 13 9.96 1.14 15.36
N VAL A 14 11.09 1.23 16.07
CA VAL A 14 11.48 0.24 17.10
C VAL A 14 10.37 -0.03 18.13
N PRO A 15 9.58 0.96 18.57
CA PRO A 15 8.43 0.72 19.44
C PRO A 15 7.38 -0.22 18.83
N TYR A 16 7.18 -0.13 17.52
CA TYR A 16 6.20 -0.92 16.79
C TYR A 16 6.54 -2.42 16.77
N GLY A 17 7.79 -2.74 16.48
CA GLY A 17 8.27 -4.13 16.52
C GLY A 17 8.17 -4.72 17.93
N ALA A 18 8.49 -3.96 18.96
CA ALA A 18 8.39 -4.41 20.35
C ALA A 18 6.95 -4.75 20.74
N SER A 19 5.97 -3.94 20.34
CA SER A 19 4.58 -4.18 20.64
C SER A 19 3.98 -5.37 19.90
N TYR A 20 4.37 -5.59 18.64
CA TYR A 20 4.03 -6.79 17.90
C TYR A 20 4.48 -8.06 18.63
N PHE A 21 5.75 -8.09 19.04
CA PHE A 21 6.29 -9.23 19.77
C PHE A 21 5.64 -9.43 21.14
N ALA A 22 5.30 -8.35 21.84
CA ALA A 22 4.57 -8.42 23.11
C ALA A 22 3.19 -9.05 22.92
N LYS A 23 2.40 -8.58 21.95
CA LYS A 23 1.09 -9.16 21.64
C LYS A 23 1.20 -10.63 21.27
N MET A 24 2.16 -11.01 20.42
CA MET A 24 2.41 -12.39 20.05
C MET A 24 2.79 -13.26 21.26
N ALA A 25 3.56 -12.73 22.20
CA ALA A 25 3.94 -13.46 23.43
C ALA A 25 2.71 -13.77 24.29
N TYR A 26 1.80 -12.81 24.49
CA TYR A 26 0.53 -13.04 25.20
C TYR A 26 -0.33 -14.09 24.50
N LEU A 27 -0.52 -13.97 23.18
CA LEU A 27 -1.32 -14.93 22.42
C LEU A 27 -0.73 -16.35 22.43
N LEU A 28 0.60 -16.48 22.36
CA LEU A 28 1.28 -17.78 22.47
C LEU A 28 1.19 -18.38 23.87
N ALA A 29 1.11 -17.56 24.91
CA ALA A 29 0.85 -17.99 26.26
C ALA A 29 -0.62 -18.35 26.52
N GLY A 30 -1.52 -18.15 25.57
CA GLY A 30 -2.96 -18.34 25.76
C GLY A 30 -3.62 -17.23 26.57
N GLU A 31 -2.96 -16.09 26.72
CA GLU A 31 -3.44 -14.94 27.48
C GLU A 31 -3.99 -13.85 26.55
N THR A 32 -4.93 -13.04 27.06
CA THR A 32 -5.44 -11.87 26.34
C THR A 32 -4.45 -10.70 26.50
N PRO A 33 -3.92 -10.13 25.40
CA PRO A 33 -3.04 -8.98 25.50
C PRO A 33 -3.74 -7.80 26.19
N PRO A 34 -3.13 -7.17 27.20
CA PRO A 34 -3.69 -5.96 27.79
C PRO A 34 -3.50 -4.77 26.85
N ALA A 35 -4.31 -3.72 27.00
CA ALA A 35 -4.10 -2.45 26.32
C ALA A 35 -2.72 -1.83 26.70
N PRO A 36 -1.96 -1.24 25.76
CA PRO A 36 -2.32 -1.00 24.36
C PRO A 36 -2.01 -2.17 23.39
N TRP A 37 -1.46 -3.29 23.92
CA TRP A 37 -0.97 -4.42 23.12
C TRP A 37 -2.08 -5.20 22.41
N ASP A 38 -3.33 -5.03 22.79
CA ASP A 38 -4.50 -5.68 22.20
C ASP A 38 -4.78 -5.21 20.76
N ARG A 39 -4.38 -4.00 20.38
CA ARG A 39 -4.69 -3.36 19.10
C ARG A 39 -3.64 -3.54 17.99
N LEU A 40 -2.45 -4.04 18.31
CA LEU A 40 -1.25 -3.84 17.49
C LEU A 40 -1.08 -4.74 16.27
N LEU A 41 -1.92 -5.71 16.04
CA LEU A 41 -1.82 -6.57 14.87
C LEU A 41 -2.92 -6.24 13.86
N GLY A 42 -2.58 -5.47 12.85
CA GLY A 42 -3.43 -5.16 11.75
C GLY A 42 -4.05 -3.77 11.82
N GLU A 43 -4.56 -3.33 12.98
CA GLU A 43 -5.25 -2.05 13.08
C GLU A 43 -4.31 -0.83 13.09
N GLU A 44 -3.16 -0.90 13.77
CA GLU A 44 -2.23 0.23 13.84
C GLU A 44 -1.29 0.38 12.64
N ILE A 45 -1.19 -0.63 11.78
CA ILE A 45 -0.47 -0.49 10.51
C ILE A 45 -1.23 0.42 9.57
N GLU A 46 -2.56 0.43 9.67
CA GLU A 46 -3.46 1.11 8.74
C GLU A 46 -4.17 2.30 9.36
N THR A 47 -4.38 2.27 10.66
CA THR A 47 -5.02 3.35 11.41
C THR A 47 -4.04 3.86 12.46
N CYS A 48 -3.53 5.06 12.25
CA CYS A 48 -2.66 5.70 13.23
C CYS A 48 -3.52 6.36 14.31
N HIS A 49 -3.74 5.68 15.42
CA HIS A 49 -4.40 6.21 16.63
C HIS A 49 -3.42 6.84 17.63
N PHE A 50 -2.13 6.71 17.38
CA PHE A 50 -1.04 7.30 18.17
C PHE A 50 -1.00 6.91 19.66
N GLU A 51 -1.67 5.87 20.08
CA GLU A 51 -1.78 5.42 21.46
C GLU A 51 -0.47 4.91 22.06
N TYR A 52 0.54 4.64 21.23
CA TYR A 52 1.84 4.17 21.68
C TYR A 52 2.71 5.34 22.18
N PRO A 53 3.08 5.39 23.48
CA PRO A 53 3.85 6.49 24.06
C PRO A 53 5.16 6.74 23.32
N GLY A 54 5.39 7.97 22.88
CA GLY A 54 6.63 8.40 22.23
C GLY A 54 6.75 8.03 20.75
N SER A 55 5.81 7.24 20.19
CA SER A 55 5.79 6.96 18.75
C SER A 55 5.09 8.07 17.99
N THR A 56 5.70 8.52 16.90
CA THR A 56 5.08 9.42 15.93
C THR A 56 4.54 8.67 14.69
N HIS A 57 4.56 7.35 14.71
CA HIS A 57 4.18 6.46 13.60
C HIS A 57 4.81 6.85 12.26
N ALA A 58 6.08 7.28 12.31
CA ALA A 58 6.84 7.77 11.16
C ALA A 58 6.20 8.96 10.43
N ILE A 59 5.37 9.76 11.11
CA ILE A 59 4.94 11.06 10.60
C ILE A 59 6.16 11.96 10.49
N ARG A 60 6.33 12.57 9.32
CA ARG A 60 7.42 13.49 8.97
C ARG A 60 6.88 14.89 8.74
N SER A 61 7.76 15.86 8.64
CA SER A 61 7.39 17.24 8.33
C SER A 61 8.28 17.84 7.23
N ARG A 62 7.71 18.81 6.51
CA ARG A 62 8.37 19.59 5.47
C ARG A 62 7.80 21.01 5.47
N GLY A 63 8.65 22.02 5.46
CA GLY A 63 8.35 23.46 5.41
C GLY A 63 9.63 24.26 5.63
N GLN A 64 9.59 25.57 5.53
CA GLN A 64 10.69 26.47 5.90
C GLN A 64 10.68 26.75 7.41
N ALA A 65 9.49 26.77 8.01
CA ALA A 65 9.32 26.90 9.45
C ALA A 65 9.94 25.73 10.21
N LEU A 66 10.28 25.96 11.47
CA LEU A 66 10.79 24.92 12.35
C LEU A 66 9.65 23.98 12.78
N CYS A 67 9.57 22.84 12.14
CA CYS A 67 8.50 21.87 12.38
C CYS A 67 8.87 20.86 13.48
N HIS A 68 7.92 20.62 14.40
CA HIS A 68 8.04 19.61 15.46
C HIS A 68 6.80 18.71 15.47
N ILE A 69 7.03 17.43 15.81
CA ILE A 69 5.98 16.43 16.00
C ILE A 69 6.22 15.76 17.35
N ARG A 70 5.18 15.73 18.19
CA ARG A 70 5.27 15.14 19.52
C ARG A 70 4.02 14.32 19.85
N ASN A 71 4.18 13.06 20.21
CA ASN A 71 3.11 12.26 20.79
C ASN A 71 2.78 12.78 22.20
N THR A 72 1.51 13.02 22.49
CA THR A 72 1.07 13.70 23.70
C THR A 72 -0.28 13.20 24.22
N GLU A 73 -0.55 13.44 25.52
CA GLU A 73 -1.84 13.24 26.19
C GLU A 73 -2.59 14.56 26.42
N GLU A 74 -2.12 15.68 25.85
CA GLU A 74 -2.76 16.99 26.05
C GLU A 74 -4.17 17.04 25.46
N GLN A 75 -4.36 16.43 24.30
CA GLN A 75 -5.63 16.28 23.58
C GLN A 75 -5.64 14.92 22.86
N ALA A 76 -6.81 14.32 22.69
CA ALA A 76 -7.02 13.14 21.87
C ALA A 76 -8.42 13.19 21.27
N HIS A 77 -8.61 12.75 20.03
CA HIS A 77 -9.92 12.56 19.44
C HIS A 77 -10.50 11.21 19.88
N THR A 78 -9.70 10.16 19.77
CA THR A 78 -10.01 8.85 20.34
C THR A 78 -8.91 8.42 21.32
N GLY A 79 -9.22 7.49 22.21
CA GLY A 79 -8.24 6.98 23.16
C GLY A 79 -7.74 8.03 24.16
N ARG A 80 -6.40 8.13 24.29
CA ARG A 80 -5.73 9.00 25.26
C ARG A 80 -4.68 9.91 24.65
N ARG A 81 -4.24 9.63 23.44
CA ARG A 81 -3.06 10.26 22.83
C ARG A 81 -3.36 10.72 21.41
N SER A 82 -2.64 11.73 21.01
CA SER A 82 -2.60 12.20 19.62
C SER A 82 -1.21 12.73 19.29
N LEU A 83 -0.98 13.18 18.07
CA LEU A 83 0.22 13.92 17.71
C LEU A 83 -0.02 15.42 17.76
N LYS A 84 0.78 16.13 18.55
CA LYS A 84 0.88 17.57 18.45
C LYS A 84 1.85 17.93 17.35
N LEU A 85 1.36 18.67 16.37
CA LEU A 85 2.09 19.22 15.23
C LEU A 85 2.36 20.69 15.51
N SER A 86 3.55 21.19 15.22
CA SER A 86 3.90 22.60 15.39
C SER A 86 4.83 23.06 14.29
N ALA A 87 4.61 24.26 13.76
CA ALA A 87 5.50 24.96 12.84
C ALA A 87 5.76 26.35 13.40
N VAL A 88 6.97 26.54 13.95
CA VAL A 88 7.37 27.74 14.65
C VAL A 88 7.96 28.73 13.67
N GLY A 89 7.46 29.98 13.70
CA GLY A 89 7.93 31.07 12.84
C GLY A 89 7.53 30.88 11.37
N ALA A 90 6.36 30.29 11.08
CA ALA A 90 5.86 30.15 9.72
C ALA A 90 5.53 31.50 9.11
N ASP A 91 5.98 31.74 7.88
CA ASP A 91 5.65 32.95 7.12
C ASP A 91 4.18 32.93 6.66
N SER A 92 3.60 34.12 6.47
CA SER A 92 2.24 34.25 5.95
C SER A 92 2.13 33.60 4.57
N GLY A 93 1.23 32.61 4.45
CA GLY A 93 1.01 31.83 3.24
C GLY A 93 1.94 30.61 3.08
N GLU A 94 2.88 30.39 4.01
CA GLU A 94 3.71 29.20 4.01
C GLU A 94 2.86 27.95 4.30
N GLU A 95 3.09 26.89 3.53
CA GLU A 95 2.49 25.59 3.75
C GLU A 95 3.46 24.67 4.51
N CYS A 96 3.08 24.27 5.71
CA CYS A 96 3.81 23.32 6.54
C CYS A 96 3.14 21.96 6.46
N PHE A 97 3.84 21.00 5.87
CA PHE A 97 3.35 19.65 5.63
C PHE A 97 3.71 18.73 6.79
N PHE A 98 2.72 17.96 7.27
CA PHE A 98 2.92 16.88 8.22
C PHE A 98 2.31 15.61 7.62
N TYR A 99 3.14 14.60 7.34
CA TYR A 99 2.76 13.49 6.49
C TYR A 99 3.33 12.14 6.89
N LYS A 100 2.60 11.09 6.58
CA LYS A 100 3.09 9.72 6.54
C LYS A 100 3.51 9.40 5.12
N GLN A 101 4.73 8.93 4.97
CA GLN A 101 5.21 8.37 3.71
C GLN A 101 4.69 6.94 3.60
N THR A 102 4.08 6.61 2.45
CA THR A 102 3.42 5.32 2.21
C THR A 102 4.25 4.38 1.36
N TYR A 103 5.32 4.91 0.75
CA TYR A 103 6.26 4.19 -0.09
C TYR A 103 7.65 4.77 0.06
N TYR A 104 8.65 3.91 0.09
CA TYR A 104 10.05 4.28 0.22
C TYR A 104 10.84 3.84 -1.02
N THR A 105 11.80 4.67 -1.43
CA THR A 105 12.74 4.39 -2.52
C THR A 105 14.15 4.18 -1.95
N SER A 106 15.07 3.72 -2.78
CA SER A 106 16.49 3.61 -2.42
C SER A 106 17.10 4.94 -1.94
N GLN A 107 16.53 6.07 -2.38
CA GLN A 107 17.00 7.41 -2.00
C GLN A 107 16.57 7.82 -0.58
N ASP A 108 15.55 7.17 -0.02
CA ASP A 108 15.08 7.45 1.34
C ASP A 108 15.99 6.88 2.42
N PHE A 109 16.91 5.98 2.06
CA PHE A 109 17.82 5.31 2.97
C PHE A 109 19.27 5.59 2.56
N SER A 110 20.09 6.00 3.50
CA SER A 110 21.53 6.15 3.31
C SER A 110 22.29 4.82 3.38
N ASP A 111 21.63 3.77 3.79
CA ASP A 111 22.21 2.44 4.02
C ASP A 111 21.69 1.43 3.00
N SER A 112 22.54 1.06 2.06
CA SER A 112 22.26 0.10 0.98
C SER A 112 21.99 -1.35 1.45
N ARG A 113 22.00 -1.62 2.75
CA ARG A 113 21.68 -2.95 3.30
C ARG A 113 20.18 -3.21 3.40
N TYR A 114 19.36 -2.19 3.30
CA TYR A 114 17.92 -2.33 3.38
C TYR A 114 17.32 -2.43 1.97
N ASP A 115 16.55 -3.49 1.76
CA ASP A 115 15.80 -3.68 0.52
C ASP A 115 14.50 -2.85 0.55
N PRO A 116 14.27 -1.95 -0.39
CA PRO A 116 13.13 -1.04 -0.41
C PRO A 116 11.89 -1.58 -1.06
N SER A 117 11.90 -2.76 -1.57
CA SER A 117 10.78 -3.33 -2.33
C SER A 117 9.52 -3.51 -1.47
N PHE A 118 9.13 -2.41 -0.80
CA PHE A 118 7.85 -2.34 -0.10
C PHE A 118 6.78 -1.89 -1.09
N ALA A 119 5.72 -2.69 -1.18
CA ALA A 119 4.53 -2.25 -1.87
C ALA A 119 3.98 -0.98 -1.21
N PRO A 120 3.51 0.01 -1.99
CA PRO A 120 2.85 1.18 -1.44
C PRO A 120 1.65 0.78 -0.57
N LEU A 121 1.35 1.59 0.45
CA LEU A 121 0.23 1.31 1.36
C LEU A 121 -1.08 1.95 0.91
N VAL A 122 -1.01 2.99 0.07
CA VAL A 122 -2.18 3.76 -0.36
C VAL A 122 -2.20 3.91 -1.87
N TYR A 123 -3.37 3.74 -2.44
CA TYR A 123 -3.60 3.75 -3.88
C TYR A 123 -4.78 4.64 -4.27
N PRO A 124 -4.85 5.11 -5.53
CA PRO A 124 -6.04 5.75 -6.06
C PRO A 124 -7.31 4.90 -5.84
N GLY A 125 -8.46 5.55 -5.77
CA GLY A 125 -9.75 4.92 -5.47
C GLY A 125 -10.07 4.79 -3.99
N GLN A 126 -9.06 4.80 -3.11
CA GLN A 126 -9.24 4.69 -1.66
C GLN A 126 -9.62 6.03 -1.02
N THR A 127 -10.17 5.99 0.18
CA THR A 127 -10.50 7.16 0.99
C THR A 127 -9.59 7.26 2.20
N LEU A 128 -8.92 8.41 2.32
CA LEU A 128 -8.18 8.79 3.51
C LEU A 128 -9.14 9.41 4.51
N ARG A 129 -8.96 9.09 5.80
CA ARG A 129 -9.61 9.77 6.92
C ARG A 129 -8.57 10.18 7.95
N LEU A 130 -8.77 11.33 8.55
CA LEU A 130 -8.00 11.77 9.71
C LEU A 130 -8.82 12.75 10.55
N SER A 131 -8.50 12.83 11.82
CA SER A 131 -9.04 13.82 12.74
C SER A 131 -7.98 14.86 13.04
N VAL A 132 -8.31 16.14 12.90
CA VAL A 132 -7.40 17.27 13.16
C VAL A 132 -8.08 18.34 13.99
N MET A 133 -7.36 18.87 14.98
CA MET A 133 -7.79 20.02 15.76
C MET A 133 -6.77 21.14 15.60
N PRO A 134 -6.97 22.07 14.64
CA PRO A 134 -6.09 23.20 14.43
C PRO A 134 -6.31 24.26 15.52
N LEU A 135 -5.21 24.81 16.02
CA LEU A 135 -5.24 25.81 17.10
C LEU A 135 -5.12 27.24 16.54
N PRO A 136 -5.90 28.21 17.08
CA PRO A 136 -5.79 29.60 16.69
C PRO A 136 -4.37 30.14 16.91
N THR A 137 -3.93 30.97 15.97
CA THR A 137 -2.63 31.66 16.01
C THR A 137 -2.87 33.15 16.05
N ALA A 138 -2.24 33.83 17.00
CA ALA A 138 -2.40 35.29 17.14
C ALA A 138 -1.90 36.01 15.87
N GLY A 139 -2.76 36.89 15.31
CA GLY A 139 -2.43 37.67 14.12
C GLY A 139 -2.44 36.95 12.79
N MET A 140 -2.86 35.69 12.77
CA MET A 140 -2.99 34.89 11.54
C MET A 140 -4.33 34.15 11.48
N GLU A 141 -4.90 34.04 10.28
CA GLU A 141 -5.97 33.11 10.00
C GLU A 141 -5.34 31.73 9.67
N ALA A 142 -5.25 30.89 10.68
CA ALA A 142 -4.65 29.57 10.53
C ALA A 142 -5.68 28.54 10.07
N THR A 143 -5.23 27.57 9.28
CA THR A 143 -6.06 26.49 8.71
C THR A 143 -5.31 25.17 8.69
N ALA A 144 -6.06 24.06 8.66
CA ALA A 144 -5.56 22.74 8.33
C ALA A 144 -6.25 22.19 7.09
N GLN A 145 -5.54 21.42 6.26
CA GLN A 145 -6.08 20.83 5.04
C GLN A 145 -5.56 19.40 4.87
N ILE A 146 -6.47 18.42 4.69
CA ILE A 146 -6.10 17.06 4.33
C ILE A 146 -5.53 17.02 2.91
N TYR A 147 -4.49 16.19 2.68
CA TYR A 147 -3.91 16.02 1.37
C TYR A 147 -3.33 14.63 1.16
N ALA A 148 -3.13 14.30 -0.12
CA ALA A 148 -2.32 13.19 -0.58
C ALA A 148 -1.39 13.65 -1.71
N LYS A 149 -0.30 12.93 -1.97
CA LYS A 149 0.62 13.18 -3.08
C LYS A 149 0.72 11.95 -3.95
N ASN A 150 0.46 12.11 -5.24
CA ASN A 150 0.66 11.06 -6.23
C ASN A 150 2.15 10.77 -6.39
N GLY A 151 2.55 9.51 -6.29
CA GLY A 151 3.94 9.08 -6.36
C GLY A 151 4.51 9.09 -7.78
N ALA A 152 3.67 8.92 -8.81
CA ALA A 152 4.09 8.94 -10.21
C ALA A 152 4.24 10.36 -10.76
N THR A 153 3.29 11.26 -10.45
CA THR A 153 3.26 12.63 -11.01
C THR A 153 3.83 13.69 -10.06
N GLY A 154 3.88 13.40 -8.76
CA GLY A 154 4.22 14.38 -7.72
C GLY A 154 3.11 15.39 -7.41
N GLU A 155 1.93 15.27 -8.04
CA GLU A 155 0.80 16.15 -7.84
C GLU A 155 0.19 16.01 -6.45
N LEU A 156 -0.20 17.15 -5.87
CA LEU A 156 -0.92 17.20 -4.60
C LEU A 156 -2.44 17.14 -4.84
N ILE A 157 -3.06 16.12 -4.27
CA ILE A 157 -4.51 15.97 -4.22
C ILE A 157 -4.95 16.57 -2.89
N ARG A 158 -5.69 17.67 -2.93
CA ARG A 158 -6.11 18.44 -1.75
C ARG A 158 -7.56 18.18 -1.45
N GLY A 159 -7.86 17.92 -0.18
CA GLY A 159 -9.22 17.79 0.31
C GLY A 159 -9.71 19.05 1.03
N GLU A 160 -10.62 18.85 1.96
CA GLU A 160 -11.25 19.92 2.73
C GLU A 160 -10.23 20.71 3.54
N LYS A 161 -10.45 22.03 3.64
CA LYS A 161 -9.70 22.96 4.46
C LYS A 161 -10.60 23.45 5.60
N VAL A 162 -10.10 23.36 6.84
CA VAL A 162 -10.82 23.76 8.06
C VAL A 162 -10.11 24.87 8.82
N PRO A 163 -10.85 25.76 9.50
CA PRO A 163 -10.27 26.86 10.27
C PRO A 163 -9.66 26.35 11.58
N ALA A 164 -8.76 27.15 12.13
CA ALA A 164 -8.18 26.92 13.45
C ALA A 164 -9.13 27.49 14.55
N ASP A 165 -10.02 26.64 15.02
CA ASP A 165 -11.07 26.98 15.99
C ASP A 165 -10.98 26.18 17.30
N SER A 166 -9.93 25.39 17.48
CA SER A 166 -9.74 24.48 18.62
C SER A 166 -10.83 23.39 18.73
N GLN A 167 -11.45 23.02 17.61
CA GLN A 167 -12.38 21.90 17.55
C GLN A 167 -11.78 20.75 16.75
N TRP A 168 -12.19 19.52 17.06
CA TRP A 168 -11.87 18.37 16.25
C TRP A 168 -12.70 18.36 14.96
N HIS A 169 -12.02 18.24 13.83
CA HIS A 169 -12.61 18.07 12.51
C HIS A 169 -12.22 16.68 11.96
N GLU A 170 -13.22 15.88 11.66
CA GLU A 170 -13.03 14.61 10.93
C GLU A 170 -13.00 14.92 9.43
N LEU A 171 -11.84 14.78 8.82
CA LEU A 171 -11.63 15.03 7.40
C LEU A 171 -11.59 13.74 6.61
N ALA A 172 -12.18 13.76 5.42
CA ALA A 172 -12.12 12.67 4.46
C ALA A 172 -11.65 13.17 3.09
N LEU A 173 -10.80 12.40 2.43
CA LEU A 173 -10.33 12.65 1.07
C LEU A 173 -10.43 11.36 0.25
N THR A 174 -11.44 11.29 -0.62
CA THR A 174 -11.53 10.20 -1.60
C THR A 174 -10.58 10.48 -2.75
N LEU A 175 -9.64 9.59 -2.96
CA LEU A 175 -8.65 9.67 -4.03
C LEU A 175 -9.30 9.30 -5.36
N PRO A 176 -9.09 10.07 -6.45
CA PRO A 176 -9.66 9.73 -7.75
C PRO A 176 -9.25 8.33 -8.19
N GLY A 177 -10.22 7.55 -8.69
CA GLY A 177 -9.95 6.23 -9.27
C GLY A 177 -9.37 6.31 -10.67
N GLY A 178 -8.80 5.19 -11.15
CA GLY A 178 -8.23 5.07 -12.50
C GLY A 178 -6.94 5.85 -12.73
N MET A 179 -6.37 6.46 -11.69
CA MET A 179 -5.10 7.18 -11.80
C MET A 179 -3.94 6.20 -11.95
N GLU A 180 -2.90 6.65 -12.66
CA GLU A 180 -1.64 5.92 -12.73
C GLU A 180 -0.88 6.00 -11.40
N GLY A 181 -0.33 4.87 -10.97
CA GLY A 181 0.61 4.77 -9.86
C GLY A 181 -0.06 4.59 -8.50
N PHE A 182 0.58 5.14 -7.50
CA PHE A 182 0.27 5.00 -6.08
C PHE A 182 0.31 6.35 -5.38
N ILE A 183 -0.11 6.39 -4.14
CA ILE A 183 0.00 7.59 -3.29
C ILE A 183 1.26 7.49 -2.45
N GLN A 184 2.15 8.46 -2.57
CA GLN A 184 3.45 8.50 -1.89
C GLN A 184 3.39 9.07 -0.48
N GLU A 185 2.56 10.09 -0.28
CA GLU A 185 2.42 10.79 0.99
C GLU A 185 0.94 11.04 1.30
N VAL A 186 0.56 10.95 2.55
CA VAL A 186 -0.77 11.30 3.07
C VAL A 186 -0.62 12.09 4.37
N GLY A 187 -1.45 13.11 4.59
CA GLY A 187 -1.34 13.89 5.81
C GLY A 187 -2.12 15.18 5.81
N VAL A 188 -1.61 16.16 6.56
CA VAL A 188 -2.22 17.46 6.76
C VAL A 188 -1.25 18.60 6.45
N ILE A 189 -1.75 19.67 5.86
CA ILE A 189 -1.05 20.93 5.63
C ILE A 189 -1.56 21.93 6.65
N LEU A 190 -0.66 22.56 7.42
CA LEU A 190 -0.98 23.74 8.21
C LEU A 190 -0.53 24.97 7.45
N CYS A 191 -1.38 25.98 7.37
CA CYS A 191 -1.09 27.25 6.72
C CYS A 191 -1.74 28.39 7.51
N GLY A 192 -1.01 29.50 7.63
CA GLY A 192 -1.54 30.72 8.24
C GLY A 192 -1.42 31.89 7.28
N THR A 193 -2.46 32.72 7.18
CA THR A 193 -2.44 33.94 6.36
C THR A 193 -2.66 35.18 7.22
N ALA A 194 -1.89 36.22 6.96
CA ALA A 194 -1.99 37.50 7.66
C ALA A 194 -1.77 38.66 6.67
N CYS A 195 -2.16 39.87 7.08
CA CYS A 195 -1.84 41.06 6.31
C CYS A 195 -0.35 41.44 6.50
N GLY A 196 0.40 41.55 5.41
CA GLY A 196 1.82 41.94 5.42
C GLY A 196 2.79 40.77 5.67
N PHE A 197 4.04 41.10 6.00
CA PHE A 197 5.08 40.14 6.35
C PHE A 197 4.97 39.75 7.83
N ALA A 198 4.02 38.90 8.15
CA ALA A 198 3.85 38.38 9.48
C ALA A 198 4.31 36.94 9.57
N GLN A 199 4.94 36.59 10.69
CA GLN A 199 5.25 35.22 11.08
C GLN A 199 4.40 34.82 12.27
N GLY A 200 4.12 33.54 12.38
CA GLY A 200 3.36 32.99 13.50
C GLY A 200 3.64 31.52 13.74
N ASP A 201 3.25 31.06 14.92
CA ASP A 201 3.40 29.67 15.31
C ASP A 201 2.12 28.90 15.02
N LEU A 202 2.14 28.06 14.00
CA LEU A 202 1.03 27.21 13.66
C LEU A 202 1.09 25.93 14.49
N SER A 203 -0.06 25.47 14.98
CA SER A 203 -0.13 24.18 15.67
C SER A 203 -1.48 23.49 15.50
N ALA A 204 -1.46 22.16 15.60
CA ALA A 204 -2.64 21.31 15.54
C ALA A 204 -2.41 20.02 16.33
N TYR A 205 -3.49 19.31 16.67
CA TYR A 205 -3.42 17.90 17.05
C TYR A 205 -3.95 17.06 15.90
N LEU A 206 -3.29 15.91 15.65
CA LEU A 206 -3.64 14.95 14.60
C LEU A 206 -3.93 13.61 15.25
N ASP A 207 -5.03 12.96 14.84
CA ASP A 207 -5.44 11.66 15.33
C ASP A 207 -6.14 10.85 14.24
N ASP A 208 -6.35 9.54 14.48
CA ASP A 208 -7.19 8.63 13.69
C ASP A 208 -6.91 8.61 12.18
N LEU A 209 -5.64 8.68 11.79
CA LEU A 209 -5.27 8.56 10.37
C LEU A 209 -5.51 7.13 9.87
N SER A 210 -6.40 6.98 8.90
CA SER A 210 -6.77 5.68 8.33
C SER A 210 -6.98 5.74 6.82
N VAL A 211 -6.97 4.56 6.19
CA VAL A 211 -7.22 4.37 4.76
C VAL A 211 -8.24 3.26 4.59
N GLU A 212 -9.28 3.51 3.82
CA GLU A 212 -10.36 2.55 3.56
C GLU A 212 -10.74 2.48 2.08
N GLY A 213 -11.46 1.45 1.72
CA GLY A 213 -11.97 1.25 0.36
C GLY A 213 -11.07 0.41 -0.53
N ALA A 214 -11.60 0.04 -1.67
CA ALA A 214 -10.89 -0.74 -2.66
C ALA A 214 -10.00 0.16 -3.54
N PRO A 215 -8.84 -0.35 -4.00
CA PRO A 215 -8.00 0.37 -4.95
C PRO A 215 -8.64 0.43 -6.33
N ASP A 216 -8.35 1.50 -7.06
CA ASP A 216 -8.69 1.66 -8.47
C ASP A 216 -7.56 2.41 -9.17
N TYR A 217 -6.58 1.67 -9.70
CA TYR A 217 -5.36 2.23 -10.28
C TYR A 217 -4.83 1.40 -11.45
N CYS A 218 -3.94 2.00 -12.23
CA CYS A 218 -3.17 1.32 -13.26
C CYS A 218 -1.66 1.60 -13.12
N LEU A 219 -0.84 0.74 -13.73
CA LEU A 219 0.60 0.92 -13.85
C LEU A 219 1.00 0.86 -15.31
N ASP A 220 1.78 1.85 -15.73
CA ASP A 220 2.46 1.89 -17.03
C ASP A 220 3.95 1.57 -16.81
N PHE A 221 4.34 0.35 -17.07
CA PHE A 221 5.72 -0.09 -16.88
C PHE A 221 6.71 0.63 -17.79
N SER A 222 6.27 1.22 -18.90
CA SER A 222 7.14 2.01 -19.79
C SER A 222 7.66 3.29 -19.15
N LYS A 223 7.00 3.78 -18.10
CA LYS A 223 7.38 4.98 -17.34
C LYS A 223 8.16 4.66 -16.08
N MET A 224 8.23 3.39 -15.71
CA MET A 224 8.94 2.96 -14.52
C MET A 224 10.44 2.74 -14.82
N GLN A 225 11.25 2.91 -13.81
CA GLN A 225 12.69 2.62 -13.85
C GLN A 225 13.01 1.66 -12.71
N MET A 226 13.96 0.74 -12.96
CA MET A 226 14.46 -0.13 -11.90
C MET A 226 15.01 0.69 -10.74
N ASP A 227 14.63 0.37 -9.54
CA ASP A 227 15.20 0.98 -8.34
C ASP A 227 16.52 0.30 -8.00
N CYS A 228 17.59 1.09 -7.88
CA CYS A 228 18.95 0.60 -7.65
C CYS A 228 19.39 0.90 -6.24
N TRP A 229 19.39 -0.09 -5.36
CA TRP A 229 19.89 0.04 -3.98
C TRP A 229 21.37 0.06 -3.85
N ASN A 230 22.00 -0.72 -4.67
CA ASN A 230 23.43 -0.71 -4.91
C ASN A 230 23.65 -1.21 -6.34
N ASN A 231 24.89 -1.16 -6.80
CA ASN A 231 25.23 -1.58 -8.17
C ASN A 231 24.96 -3.06 -8.48
N LEU A 232 24.52 -3.85 -7.49
CA LEU A 232 24.32 -5.29 -7.60
C LEU A 232 22.85 -5.69 -7.48
N HIS A 233 22.00 -4.87 -6.87
CA HIS A 233 20.59 -5.18 -6.65
C HIS A 233 19.72 -4.13 -7.32
N GLN A 234 18.95 -4.60 -8.32
CA GLN A 234 17.92 -3.83 -8.98
C GLN A 234 16.59 -4.49 -8.72
N GLU A 235 15.61 -3.70 -8.27
CA GLU A 235 14.26 -4.16 -8.01
C GLU A 235 13.25 -3.36 -8.84
N VAL A 236 12.16 -4.00 -9.19
CA VAL A 236 11.03 -3.32 -9.80
C VAL A 236 10.30 -2.54 -8.73
N PRO A 237 10.19 -1.21 -8.82
CA PRO A 237 9.54 -0.41 -7.79
C PRO A 237 8.08 -0.80 -7.61
N GLN A 238 7.55 -0.59 -6.41
CA GLN A 238 6.18 -0.92 -6.00
C GLN A 238 5.87 -2.42 -5.87
N PHE A 239 6.78 -3.31 -6.24
CA PHE A 239 6.58 -4.75 -6.12
C PHE A 239 7.52 -5.36 -5.07
N ALA A 240 6.99 -6.27 -4.27
CA ALA A 240 7.77 -7.14 -3.41
C ALA A 240 8.08 -8.44 -4.16
N ARG A 241 9.35 -8.68 -4.45
CA ARG A 241 9.80 -9.93 -5.08
C ARG A 241 10.05 -10.99 -4.02
N LEU A 242 9.37 -12.11 -4.14
CA LEU A 242 9.61 -13.27 -3.28
C LEU A 242 10.69 -14.17 -3.86
N LYS A 243 10.61 -14.47 -5.17
CA LYS A 243 11.58 -15.30 -5.88
C LYS A 243 11.46 -15.07 -7.39
N GLY A 244 12.54 -15.25 -8.11
CA GLY A 244 12.60 -15.15 -9.57
C GLY A 244 13.52 -14.02 -10.02
N HIS A 245 13.68 -13.91 -11.32
CA HIS A 245 14.42 -12.84 -11.97
C HIS A 245 13.43 -11.89 -12.64
N THR A 246 13.56 -10.61 -12.31
CA THR A 246 12.62 -9.54 -12.74
C THR A 246 13.38 -8.38 -13.35
N TYR A 247 12.82 -7.78 -14.38
CA TYR A 247 13.30 -6.53 -14.97
C TYR A 247 12.18 -5.82 -15.73
N LEU A 248 12.40 -4.58 -16.09
CA LEU A 248 11.53 -3.80 -16.96
C LEU A 248 12.05 -3.86 -18.40
N ASP A 249 11.20 -4.22 -19.36
CA ASP A 249 11.51 -4.31 -20.77
C ASP A 249 10.50 -3.51 -21.60
N GLY A 250 10.81 -2.23 -21.81
CA GLY A 250 9.89 -1.29 -22.41
C GLY A 250 8.56 -1.23 -21.67
N PRO A 251 7.42 -1.59 -22.29
CA PRO A 251 6.12 -1.56 -21.62
C PRO A 251 5.87 -2.78 -20.74
N TYR A 252 6.82 -3.69 -20.60
CA TYR A 252 6.61 -4.95 -19.92
C TYR A 252 7.36 -5.03 -18.59
N LEU A 253 6.70 -5.62 -17.60
CA LEU A 253 7.30 -6.22 -16.44
C LEU A 253 7.63 -7.68 -16.77
N SER A 254 8.89 -8.06 -16.68
CA SER A 254 9.38 -9.41 -16.96
C SER A 254 9.54 -10.20 -15.67
N LEU A 255 9.09 -11.45 -15.66
CA LEU A 255 9.33 -12.43 -14.60
C LEU A 255 9.73 -13.77 -15.19
N SER A 256 10.85 -14.31 -14.73
CA SER A 256 11.32 -15.66 -15.10
C SER A 256 11.87 -16.43 -13.89
N CYS A 257 11.68 -17.73 -13.87
CA CYS A 257 12.25 -18.61 -12.84
C CYS A 257 12.35 -20.06 -13.30
N GLY A 258 13.44 -20.72 -12.94
CA GLY A 258 13.65 -22.15 -13.23
C GLY A 258 12.75 -23.07 -12.41
N ASP A 259 12.36 -22.68 -11.22
CA ASP A 259 11.54 -23.45 -10.29
C ASP A 259 10.16 -22.79 -10.09
N PHE A 260 10.06 -21.85 -9.17
CA PHE A 260 8.86 -21.08 -8.91
C PHE A 260 9.26 -19.65 -8.58
N GLY A 261 8.78 -18.68 -9.37
CA GLY A 261 9.01 -17.25 -9.18
C GLY A 261 7.70 -16.51 -8.95
N GLU A 262 7.71 -15.58 -8.03
CA GLU A 262 6.56 -14.74 -7.77
C GLU A 262 6.94 -13.38 -7.22
N MET A 263 6.11 -12.39 -7.53
CA MET A 263 6.16 -11.05 -6.96
C MET A 263 4.75 -10.49 -6.81
N TYR A 264 4.57 -9.60 -5.86
CA TYR A 264 3.28 -9.02 -5.56
C TYR A 264 3.37 -7.53 -5.22
N THR A 265 2.24 -6.85 -5.31
CA THR A 265 2.06 -5.44 -4.95
C THR A 265 0.70 -5.24 -4.32
N GLY A 266 0.50 -4.09 -3.68
CA GLY A 266 -0.76 -3.75 -3.03
C GLY A 266 -0.72 -3.96 -1.53
N HIS A 267 -1.89 -3.86 -0.91
CA HIS A 267 -2.03 -3.91 0.53
C HIS A 267 -2.65 -5.23 0.99
N HIS A 268 -2.16 -5.78 2.09
CA HIS A 268 -2.59 -7.09 2.60
C HIS A 268 -4.04 -7.12 3.11
N LEU A 269 -4.70 -5.98 3.30
CA LEU A 269 -6.11 -5.89 3.68
C LEU A 269 -7.08 -5.76 2.49
N TRP A 270 -6.62 -5.74 1.28
CA TRP A 270 -7.54 -5.71 0.14
C TRP A 270 -8.38 -6.98 0.10
N LYS A 271 -9.69 -6.82 -0.02
CA LYS A 271 -10.65 -7.93 0.04
C LYS A 271 -11.13 -8.32 -1.34
N ASP A 272 -12.03 -7.52 -1.89
CA ASP A 272 -12.72 -7.79 -3.14
C ASP A 272 -12.15 -6.89 -4.23
N LEU A 273 -11.64 -7.51 -5.30
CA LEU A 273 -10.99 -6.78 -6.39
C LEU A 273 -10.95 -7.60 -7.68
N SER A 274 -10.64 -6.91 -8.77
CA SER A 274 -10.27 -7.48 -10.07
C SER A 274 -8.87 -7.03 -10.42
N LEU A 275 -7.95 -7.98 -10.68
CA LEU A 275 -6.67 -7.73 -11.31
C LEU A 275 -6.79 -8.02 -12.81
N SER A 276 -6.50 -7.04 -13.64
CA SER A 276 -6.40 -7.19 -15.09
C SER A 276 -4.95 -6.96 -15.55
N CYS A 277 -4.47 -7.84 -16.43
CA CYS A 277 -3.11 -7.77 -16.95
C CYS A 277 -3.03 -8.46 -18.31
N THR A 278 -2.25 -7.91 -19.25
CA THR A 278 -1.92 -8.57 -20.49
C THR A 278 -0.64 -9.39 -20.32
N LEU A 279 -0.71 -10.68 -20.59
CA LEU A 279 0.41 -11.63 -20.52
C LEU A 279 0.93 -11.97 -21.89
N ARG A 280 2.25 -12.06 -22.04
CA ARG A 280 2.93 -12.67 -23.20
C ARG A 280 3.87 -13.76 -22.70
N PRO A 281 3.46 -15.03 -22.79
CA PRO A 281 4.33 -16.17 -22.48
C PRO A 281 5.50 -16.24 -23.45
N GLU A 282 6.74 -16.28 -22.95
CA GLU A 282 7.95 -16.38 -23.79
C GLU A 282 8.53 -17.79 -23.80
N THR A 283 8.54 -18.45 -22.64
CA THR A 283 9.00 -19.85 -22.49
C THR A 283 8.23 -20.54 -21.37
N GLY A 284 8.15 -21.88 -21.44
CA GLY A 284 7.55 -22.72 -20.40
C GLY A 284 6.03 -22.78 -20.48
N GLU A 285 5.40 -23.31 -19.44
CA GLU A 285 3.98 -23.66 -19.45
C GLU A 285 3.18 -23.10 -18.26
N VAL A 286 3.81 -22.26 -17.40
CA VAL A 286 3.15 -21.75 -16.19
C VAL A 286 3.29 -20.24 -16.10
N HIS A 287 2.18 -19.53 -16.38
CA HIS A 287 2.12 -18.09 -16.46
C HIS A 287 0.84 -17.60 -15.77
N LEU A 288 1.00 -17.02 -14.59
CA LEU A 288 -0.12 -16.76 -13.66
C LEU A 288 -0.19 -15.30 -13.23
N ILE A 289 -1.41 -14.85 -12.95
CA ILE A 289 -1.71 -13.68 -12.13
C ILE A 289 -2.28 -14.14 -10.79
N GLN A 290 -2.13 -13.34 -9.75
CA GLN A 290 -2.47 -13.72 -8.38
C GLN A 290 -3.36 -12.69 -7.70
N ALA A 291 -4.21 -13.16 -6.77
CA ALA A 291 -5.04 -12.34 -5.91
C ALA A 291 -5.03 -12.87 -4.47
N ARG A 292 -5.35 -11.99 -3.51
CA ARG A 292 -5.32 -12.27 -2.08
C ARG A 292 -4.02 -12.93 -1.63
N VAL A 293 -2.89 -12.41 -2.14
CA VAL A 293 -1.55 -12.88 -1.79
C VAL A 293 -1.24 -12.50 -0.34
N GLN A 294 -1.02 -13.50 0.49
CA GLN A 294 -0.63 -13.37 1.90
C GLN A 294 0.81 -13.88 2.12
N GLY A 295 1.70 -13.63 1.14
CA GLY A 295 3.05 -14.17 1.07
C GLY A 295 3.14 -15.47 0.26
N ALA A 296 4.33 -16.09 0.22
CA ALA A 296 4.66 -17.23 -0.64
C ALA A 296 3.80 -18.49 -0.47
N MET A 297 2.99 -18.56 0.58
CA MET A 297 2.30 -19.80 0.96
C MET A 297 0.79 -19.72 0.91
N ARG A 298 0.21 -18.56 0.61
CA ARG A 298 -1.24 -18.37 0.59
C ARG A 298 -1.62 -17.33 -0.44
N SER A 299 -2.32 -17.78 -1.49
CA SER A 299 -2.84 -16.92 -2.56
C SER A 299 -3.87 -17.66 -3.42
N TYR A 300 -4.63 -16.94 -4.22
CA TYR A 300 -5.24 -17.48 -5.44
C TYR A 300 -4.35 -17.16 -6.62
N ALA A 301 -4.31 -18.05 -7.61
CA ALA A 301 -3.62 -17.82 -8.87
C ALA A 301 -4.48 -18.30 -10.03
N ALA A 302 -4.35 -17.65 -11.17
CA ALA A 302 -5.07 -18.01 -12.38
C ALA A 302 -4.27 -17.71 -13.62
N GLY A 303 -4.42 -18.52 -14.66
CA GLY A 303 -3.76 -18.32 -15.94
C GLY A 303 -3.38 -19.62 -16.63
N PHE A 304 -2.34 -19.57 -17.44
CA PHE A 304 -1.87 -20.73 -18.18
C PHE A 304 -1.10 -21.69 -17.26
N TYR A 305 -1.53 -22.95 -17.23
CA TYR A 305 -0.98 -23.97 -16.35
C TYR A 305 -0.94 -25.33 -17.05
N GLY A 306 0.11 -25.56 -17.82
CA GLY A 306 0.31 -26.66 -18.73
C GLY A 306 0.00 -26.30 -20.18
N ALA A 307 0.54 -27.07 -21.11
CA ALA A 307 0.33 -26.85 -22.55
C ALA A 307 -1.16 -26.91 -22.91
N GLY A 308 -1.67 -25.85 -23.55
CA GLY A 308 -3.07 -25.77 -24.00
C GLY A 308 -4.11 -25.78 -22.88
N LYS A 309 -3.77 -25.31 -21.68
CA LYS A 309 -4.67 -25.30 -20.53
C LYS A 309 -4.64 -24.00 -19.77
N VAL A 310 -5.81 -23.61 -19.22
CA VAL A 310 -5.96 -22.59 -18.21
C VAL A 310 -6.44 -23.20 -16.90
N ALA A 311 -6.01 -22.63 -15.76
CA ALA A 311 -6.40 -23.12 -14.45
C ALA A 311 -6.67 -21.99 -13.46
N LEU A 312 -7.55 -22.25 -12.49
CA LEU A 312 -7.61 -21.60 -11.20
C LEU A 312 -6.91 -22.46 -10.16
N LEU A 313 -6.09 -21.85 -9.32
CA LEU A 313 -5.33 -22.51 -8.30
C LEU A 313 -5.52 -21.81 -6.95
N LYS A 314 -5.50 -22.60 -5.88
CA LYS A 314 -5.39 -22.10 -4.51
C LYS A 314 -4.05 -22.54 -3.94
N ASN A 315 -3.29 -21.62 -3.38
CA ASN A 315 -2.07 -21.90 -2.65
C ASN A 315 -2.37 -21.88 -1.15
N GLU A 316 -2.22 -23.03 -0.52
CA GLU A 316 -2.21 -23.19 0.94
C GLU A 316 -1.07 -24.16 1.29
N ARG A 317 0.16 -23.63 1.38
CA ARG A 317 1.41 -24.39 1.51
C ARG A 317 1.74 -25.28 0.30
N GLY A 318 1.30 -24.86 -0.87
CA GLY A 318 1.45 -25.54 -2.15
C GLY A 318 0.23 -25.31 -3.03
N TYR A 319 0.47 -25.11 -4.33
CA TYR A 319 -0.60 -24.89 -5.29
C TYR A 319 -1.37 -26.17 -5.57
N ARG A 320 -2.71 -26.09 -5.48
CA ARG A 320 -3.64 -27.10 -6.00
C ARG A 320 -4.54 -26.50 -7.05
N ILE A 321 -4.81 -27.22 -8.11
CA ILE A 321 -5.78 -26.86 -9.12
C ILE A 321 -7.18 -27.02 -8.51
N VAL A 322 -8.02 -25.97 -8.59
CA VAL A 322 -9.39 -25.98 -8.14
C VAL A 322 -10.39 -25.98 -9.30
N ALA A 323 -10.01 -25.42 -10.46
CA ALA A 323 -10.73 -25.55 -11.72
C ALA A 323 -9.72 -25.51 -12.87
N GLN A 324 -10.01 -26.20 -13.97
CA GLN A 324 -9.17 -26.25 -15.15
C GLN A 324 -10.00 -26.58 -16.38
N GLN A 325 -9.59 -26.03 -17.54
CA GLN A 325 -10.15 -26.42 -18.85
C GLN A 325 -9.09 -26.30 -19.96
N ASP A 326 -9.38 -26.89 -21.09
CA ASP A 326 -8.58 -26.75 -22.30
C ASP A 326 -8.75 -25.34 -22.88
N PHE A 327 -7.62 -24.73 -23.23
CA PHE A 327 -7.55 -23.43 -23.88
C PHE A 327 -6.28 -23.36 -24.73
N PRO A 328 -6.38 -23.27 -26.06
CA PRO A 328 -5.23 -23.28 -26.97
C PRO A 328 -4.48 -21.94 -26.92
N TRP A 329 -3.49 -21.83 -26.06
CA TRP A 329 -2.60 -20.69 -25.98
C TRP A 329 -1.22 -21.05 -26.58
N GLU A 330 -0.51 -20.03 -27.07
CA GLU A 330 0.79 -20.17 -27.75
C GLU A 330 1.80 -19.16 -27.19
N LEU A 331 3.08 -19.54 -27.20
CA LEU A 331 4.19 -18.66 -26.85
C LEU A 331 4.28 -17.47 -27.82
N GLY A 332 4.68 -16.31 -27.30
CA GLY A 332 4.82 -15.06 -28.07
C GLY A 332 3.52 -14.32 -28.34
N ASN A 333 2.34 -14.94 -28.14
CA ASN A 333 1.05 -14.28 -28.28
C ASN A 333 0.66 -13.56 -26.96
N GLU A 334 -0.08 -12.49 -27.11
CA GLU A 334 -0.61 -11.73 -25.98
C GLU A 334 -2.03 -12.15 -25.63
N TYR A 335 -2.32 -12.21 -24.34
CA TYR A 335 -3.62 -12.57 -23.79
C TYR A 335 -3.96 -11.64 -22.62
N ARG A 336 -5.16 -11.06 -22.62
CA ARG A 336 -5.64 -10.26 -21.51
C ARG A 336 -6.33 -11.15 -20.48
N LEU A 337 -5.76 -11.28 -19.30
CA LEU A 337 -6.36 -12.00 -18.19
C LEU A 337 -6.99 -11.03 -17.20
N ILE A 338 -8.14 -11.44 -16.65
CA ILE A 338 -8.79 -10.76 -15.51
C ILE A 338 -9.09 -11.81 -14.46
N LEU A 339 -8.51 -11.64 -13.28
CA LEU A 339 -8.80 -12.44 -12.10
C LEU A 339 -9.63 -11.60 -11.13
N THR A 340 -10.88 -12.00 -10.94
CA THR A 340 -11.79 -11.35 -9.99
C THR A 340 -11.98 -12.22 -8.77
N VAL A 341 -11.88 -11.61 -7.60
CA VAL A 341 -12.19 -12.23 -6.30
C VAL A 341 -13.24 -11.38 -5.59
N GLN A 342 -14.36 -11.99 -5.21
CA GLN A 342 -15.44 -11.33 -4.49
C GLN A 342 -16.07 -12.31 -3.48
N GLY A 343 -15.90 -12.02 -2.18
CA GLY A 343 -16.30 -12.95 -1.14
C GLY A 343 -15.59 -14.29 -1.28
N ASP A 344 -16.33 -15.35 -1.55
CA ASP A 344 -15.87 -16.72 -1.81
C ASP A 344 -15.76 -17.07 -3.29
N ARG A 345 -16.24 -16.19 -4.18
CA ARG A 345 -16.28 -16.41 -5.63
C ARG A 345 -15.01 -15.92 -6.30
N ILE A 346 -14.40 -16.80 -7.11
CA ILE A 346 -13.18 -16.52 -7.87
C ILE A 346 -13.48 -16.80 -9.35
N VAL A 347 -13.19 -15.83 -10.23
CA VAL A 347 -13.48 -15.90 -11.66
C VAL A 347 -12.25 -15.56 -12.47
N LEU A 348 -11.91 -16.35 -13.48
CA LEU A 348 -10.93 -16.05 -14.50
C LEU A 348 -11.63 -15.76 -15.83
N MET A 349 -11.30 -14.59 -16.41
CA MET A 349 -11.62 -14.26 -17.80
C MET A 349 -10.33 -14.19 -18.62
N VAL A 350 -10.40 -14.63 -19.87
CA VAL A 350 -9.32 -14.47 -20.87
C VAL A 350 -9.93 -13.82 -22.11
N ASP A 351 -9.32 -12.73 -22.57
CA ASP A 351 -9.74 -11.95 -23.75
C ASP A 351 -11.24 -11.60 -23.72
N GLY A 352 -11.74 -11.22 -22.55
CA GLY A 352 -13.15 -10.83 -22.32
C GLY A 352 -14.12 -11.98 -22.19
N THR A 353 -13.67 -13.23 -22.28
CA THR A 353 -14.51 -14.42 -22.13
C THR A 353 -14.31 -15.05 -20.76
N PRO A 354 -15.36 -15.20 -19.91
CA PRO A 354 -15.28 -15.98 -18.68
C PRO A 354 -14.98 -17.45 -19.00
N LEU A 355 -13.88 -17.97 -18.46
CA LEU A 355 -13.46 -19.35 -18.71
C LEU A 355 -13.63 -20.24 -17.49
N LEU A 356 -13.25 -19.75 -16.31
CA LEU A 356 -13.27 -20.55 -15.08
C LEU A 356 -13.93 -19.77 -13.97
N GLU A 357 -14.72 -20.47 -13.18
CA GLU A 357 -15.34 -19.96 -11.96
C GLU A 357 -15.25 -21.02 -10.87
N TRP A 358 -15.02 -20.60 -9.64
CA TRP A 358 -14.97 -21.47 -8.48
C TRP A 358 -15.41 -20.73 -7.22
N GLU A 359 -16.19 -21.42 -6.38
CA GLU A 359 -16.59 -20.97 -5.04
C GLU A 359 -15.75 -21.68 -3.98
N ASP A 360 -15.05 -20.91 -3.14
CA ASP A 360 -14.19 -21.44 -2.09
C ASP A 360 -14.94 -21.52 -0.76
N SER A 361 -15.21 -22.72 -0.26
CA SER A 361 -15.86 -22.92 1.04
C SER A 361 -15.08 -22.39 2.25
N HIS A 362 -13.78 -22.10 2.06
CA HIS A 362 -12.89 -21.57 3.09
C HIS A 362 -11.99 -20.46 2.47
N PRO A 363 -12.57 -19.30 2.12
CA PRO A 363 -11.86 -18.31 1.34
C PRO A 363 -10.71 -17.67 2.10
N LEU A 364 -9.65 -17.32 1.36
CA LEU A 364 -8.68 -16.35 1.83
C LEU A 364 -9.39 -15.00 1.91
N ALA A 365 -9.42 -14.38 3.10
CA ALA A 365 -10.25 -13.21 3.34
C ALA A 365 -9.76 -11.96 2.60
N GLN A 366 -8.44 -11.81 2.44
CA GLN A 366 -7.80 -10.59 1.97
C GLN A 366 -6.35 -10.85 1.53
N GLY A 367 -5.71 -9.88 0.87
CA GLY A 367 -4.31 -9.93 0.47
C GLY A 367 -4.00 -9.08 -0.76
N CYS A 368 -2.73 -9.04 -1.12
CA CYS A 368 -2.19 -8.32 -2.27
C CYS A 368 -2.58 -8.98 -3.61
N VAL A 369 -2.16 -8.36 -4.70
CA VAL A 369 -2.21 -8.91 -6.06
C VAL A 369 -0.80 -9.19 -6.57
N GLY A 370 -0.64 -10.11 -7.51
CA GLY A 370 0.70 -10.49 -7.96
C GLY A 370 0.73 -11.24 -9.28
N ILE A 371 1.93 -11.69 -9.61
CA ILE A 371 2.22 -12.55 -10.77
C ILE A 371 3.11 -13.71 -10.34
N ALA A 372 3.00 -14.83 -11.05
CA ALA A 372 3.85 -15.98 -10.79
C ALA A 372 4.18 -16.75 -12.08
N VAL A 373 5.36 -17.37 -12.11
CA VAL A 373 5.81 -18.30 -13.14
C VAL A 373 6.46 -19.53 -12.49
N ALA A 374 6.46 -20.64 -13.17
CA ALA A 374 7.11 -21.85 -12.64
C ALA A 374 7.69 -22.74 -13.74
N LYS A 375 8.49 -23.72 -13.34
CA LYS A 375 8.99 -24.79 -14.22
C LYS A 375 9.73 -24.30 -15.47
N GLY A 376 10.63 -23.32 -15.29
CA GLY A 376 11.41 -22.76 -16.39
C GLY A 376 10.64 -21.76 -17.26
N SER A 377 9.53 -21.23 -16.77
CA SER A 377 8.72 -20.27 -17.51
C SER A 377 9.28 -18.85 -17.42
N HIS A 378 9.09 -18.12 -18.52
CA HIS A 378 9.33 -16.69 -18.64
C HIS A 378 8.08 -16.03 -19.21
N CYS A 379 7.63 -14.96 -18.60
CA CYS A 379 6.46 -14.22 -19.01
C CYS A 379 6.68 -12.70 -18.94
N LEU A 380 6.12 -12.00 -19.88
CA LEU A 380 6.04 -10.54 -19.93
C LEU A 380 4.63 -10.09 -19.59
N TYR A 381 4.50 -9.04 -18.77
CA TYR A 381 3.24 -8.54 -18.27
C TYR A 381 3.13 -7.04 -18.56
N ARG A 382 1.98 -6.56 -19.03
CA ARG A 382 1.69 -5.15 -19.26
C ARG A 382 0.24 -4.82 -18.98
N ASP A 383 -0.15 -3.58 -19.14
CA ASP A 383 -1.53 -3.09 -18.94
C ASP A 383 -2.10 -3.49 -17.57
N TRP A 384 -1.29 -3.33 -16.54
CA TRP A 384 -1.65 -3.65 -15.16
C TRP A 384 -2.76 -2.73 -14.66
N GLN A 385 -3.84 -3.31 -14.19
CA GLN A 385 -4.95 -2.56 -13.61
C GLN A 385 -5.56 -3.33 -12.45
N VAL A 386 -5.82 -2.64 -11.35
CA VAL A 386 -6.54 -3.16 -10.19
C VAL A 386 -7.76 -2.29 -9.97
N THR A 387 -8.92 -2.91 -9.88
CA THR A 387 -10.21 -2.21 -9.72
C THR A 387 -11.10 -2.93 -8.72
N THR A 388 -12.22 -2.30 -8.35
CA THR A 388 -13.34 -3.00 -7.71
C THR A 388 -13.83 -4.15 -8.60
N PRO A 389 -14.47 -5.21 -8.03
CA PRO A 389 -14.96 -6.33 -8.82
C PRO A 389 -15.89 -5.90 -9.95
N GLN A 390 -15.65 -6.42 -11.15
CA GLN A 390 -16.49 -6.26 -12.32
C GLN A 390 -17.06 -7.65 -12.68
N LEU A 391 -18.13 -8.03 -12.03
CA LEU A 391 -18.86 -9.29 -12.28
C LEU A 391 -20.21 -9.02 -12.94
#